data_705a399e487c90f34e9756fb2c12739c
#
_entry.id   705a399e487c90f34e9756fb2c12739c
#
_cell.length_a   1.000
_cell.length_b   1.000
_cell.length_c   1.000
_cell.angle_alpha   90.00
_cell.angle_beta   90.00
_cell.angle_gamma   90.00
#
_symmetry.space_group_name_H-M   'P 1'
#
loop_
_entity.id
_entity.type
_entity.pdbx_description
1 polymer ?
#
loop_
_entity_poly.entity_id
_entity_poly.type
_entity_poly.pdbx_seq_one_letter_code
_entity_poly.pdbx_strand_id
1 'polypeptide(L)'
;MIPSDHFVKFYAEVFKYLQKAGDKALKEYYDTIARHQTTHCGKLFREKGLAGMKEYWDHIIFEENCDADAVLCEGKSYTFYMHGCPSLGKVLDNDAGSCDIYCKHCPGWVLPVMTAAGFYCVYDLVRSDIPRCMFRVFVELDEAKKYLEVVKKRHNGTPGSVFCNF
;
A
#
# COMPACT_ATOMS: atom_id res chain seq x y z
N MET A 1 -18.08 2.44 20.45
CA MET A 1 -16.73 2.39 19.79
C MET A 1 -16.29 0.93 19.73
N ILE A 2 -16.06 0.40 18.54
CA ILE A 2 -15.58 -0.97 18.38
C ILE A 2 -14.05 -1.02 18.47
N PRO A 3 -13.44 -2.16 18.84
CA PRO A 3 -11.98 -2.24 19.02
C PRO A 3 -11.16 -1.77 17.80
N SER A 4 -11.61 -2.04 16.59
CA SER A 4 -10.94 -1.60 15.37
C SER A 4 -10.84 -0.06 15.22
N ASP A 5 -11.76 0.70 15.81
CA ASP A 5 -11.69 2.17 15.81
C ASP A 5 -10.52 2.70 16.65
N HIS A 6 -10.19 1.99 17.73
CA HIS A 6 -9.02 2.32 18.56
C HIS A 6 -7.72 2.13 17.79
N PHE A 7 -7.59 1.03 17.02
CA PHE A 7 -6.38 0.79 16.22
C PHE A 7 -6.17 1.88 15.18
N VAL A 8 -7.23 2.29 14.49
CA VAL A 8 -7.15 3.34 13.47
C VAL A 8 -6.74 4.68 14.10
N LYS A 9 -7.31 5.05 15.25
CA LYS A 9 -6.91 6.25 15.99
C LYS A 9 -5.47 6.16 16.48
N PHE A 10 -5.07 5.02 17.01
CA PHE A 10 -3.70 4.78 17.44
C PHE A 10 -2.71 4.96 16.27
N TYR A 11 -2.97 4.38 15.10
CA TYR A 11 -2.13 4.59 13.92
C TYR A 11 -2.06 6.07 13.52
N ALA A 12 -3.18 6.77 13.49
CA ALA A 12 -3.21 8.19 13.14
C ALA A 12 -2.32 9.02 14.09
N GLU A 13 -2.39 8.79 15.39
CA GLU A 13 -1.56 9.49 16.38
C GLU A 13 -0.07 9.09 16.31
N VAL A 14 0.23 7.81 16.06
CA VAL A 14 1.62 7.36 15.82
C VAL A 14 2.22 8.05 14.59
N PHE A 15 1.49 8.14 13.48
CA PHE A 15 1.98 8.84 12.29
C PHE A 15 2.17 10.33 12.51
N LYS A 16 1.27 11.01 13.21
CA LYS A 16 1.44 12.41 13.61
C LYS A 16 2.68 12.63 14.48
N TYR A 17 2.93 11.71 15.42
CA TYR A 17 4.12 11.75 16.26
C TYR A 17 5.40 11.55 15.45
N LEU A 18 5.43 10.53 14.58
CA LEU A 18 6.58 10.24 13.72
C LEU A 18 6.86 11.37 12.72
N GLN A 19 5.82 12.00 12.18
CA GLN A 19 5.95 13.16 11.31
C GLN A 19 6.63 14.33 12.03
N LYS A 20 6.27 14.59 13.30
CA LYS A 20 6.93 15.60 14.14
C LYS A 20 8.38 15.24 14.46
N ALA A 21 8.70 13.95 14.60
CA ALA A 21 10.07 13.46 14.82
C ALA A 21 10.95 13.51 13.56
N GLY A 22 10.35 13.72 12.39
CA GLY A 22 11.01 13.92 11.11
C GLY A 22 11.09 12.67 10.23
N ASP A 23 11.47 12.88 8.96
CA ASP A 23 11.44 11.86 7.90
C ASP A 23 12.27 10.61 8.23
N LYS A 24 13.38 10.78 8.96
CA LYS A 24 14.24 9.66 9.37
C LYS A 24 13.48 8.71 10.29
N ALA A 25 12.79 9.21 11.30
CA ALA A 25 12.02 8.39 12.24
C ALA A 25 10.86 7.66 11.53
N LEU A 26 10.18 8.35 10.62
CA LEU A 26 9.11 7.78 9.82
C LEU A 26 9.63 6.64 8.91
N LYS A 27 10.77 6.89 8.25
CA LYS A 27 11.40 5.86 7.41
C LYS A 27 11.82 4.63 8.22
N GLU A 28 12.47 4.82 9.37
CA GLU A 28 12.89 3.72 10.26
C GLU A 28 11.69 2.87 10.71
N TYR A 29 10.57 3.52 10.99
CA TYR A 29 9.32 2.84 11.34
C TYR A 29 8.81 2.00 10.16
N TYR A 30 8.70 2.56 8.96
CA TYR A 30 8.25 1.84 7.77
C TYR A 30 9.19 0.68 7.41
N ASP A 31 10.49 0.88 7.46
CA ASP A 31 11.49 -0.16 7.21
C ASP A 31 11.35 -1.32 8.22
N THR A 32 11.01 -1.02 9.46
CA THR A 32 10.79 -2.05 10.50
C THR A 32 9.54 -2.86 10.21
N ILE A 33 8.43 -2.22 9.89
CA ILE A 33 7.20 -2.92 9.50
C ILE A 33 7.42 -3.74 8.22
N ALA A 34 8.11 -3.18 7.22
CA ALA A 34 8.42 -3.88 5.99
C ALA A 34 9.26 -5.16 6.22
N ARG A 35 10.21 -5.14 7.17
CA ARG A 35 10.96 -6.36 7.55
C ARG A 35 10.06 -7.45 8.12
N HIS A 36 9.11 -7.09 8.99
CA HIS A 36 8.14 -8.05 9.51
C HIS A 36 7.26 -8.62 8.39
N GLN A 37 6.76 -7.76 7.50
CA GLN A 37 5.96 -8.20 6.36
C GLN A 37 6.76 -9.09 5.39
N THR A 38 8.02 -8.76 5.13
CA THR A 38 8.92 -9.58 4.30
C THR A 38 9.10 -10.98 4.89
N THR A 39 9.18 -11.10 6.21
CA THR A 39 9.25 -12.39 6.89
C THR A 39 7.92 -13.14 6.77
N HIS A 40 6.80 -12.44 6.86
CA HIS A 40 5.46 -13.03 6.83
C HIS A 40 5.06 -13.52 5.43
N CYS A 41 5.08 -12.64 4.42
CA CYS A 41 4.60 -12.95 3.06
C CYS A 41 5.69 -13.04 1.99
N GLY A 42 6.89 -12.51 2.24
CA GLY A 42 7.95 -12.43 1.24
C GLY A 42 8.43 -13.78 0.74
N LYS A 43 8.38 -14.85 1.56
CA LYS A 43 8.67 -16.21 1.12
C LYS A 43 7.68 -16.65 0.04
N LEU A 44 6.39 -16.48 0.29
CA LEU A 44 5.32 -16.83 -0.64
C LEU A 44 5.49 -16.08 -1.98
N PHE A 45 5.84 -14.79 -1.94
CA PHE A 45 6.04 -13.99 -3.14
C PHE A 45 7.26 -14.43 -3.95
N ARG A 46 8.36 -14.83 -3.30
CA ARG A 46 9.54 -15.36 -4.00
C ARG A 46 9.28 -16.74 -4.63
N GLU A 47 8.55 -17.61 -3.93
CA GLU A 47 8.31 -18.98 -4.38
C GLU A 47 7.23 -19.08 -5.46
N LYS A 48 6.15 -18.31 -5.32
CA LYS A 48 4.98 -18.37 -6.22
C LYS A 48 4.79 -17.14 -7.11
N GLY A 49 5.64 -16.11 -6.96
CA GLY A 49 5.59 -14.90 -7.76
C GLY A 49 4.25 -14.16 -7.62
N LEU A 50 3.74 -13.69 -8.75
CA LEU A 50 2.45 -12.95 -8.82
C LEU A 50 1.25 -13.78 -8.36
N ALA A 51 1.29 -15.11 -8.56
CA ALA A 51 0.23 -15.99 -8.06
C ALA A 51 0.22 -16.05 -6.52
N GLY A 52 1.40 -16.05 -5.90
CA GLY A 52 1.51 -15.96 -4.44
C GLY A 52 1.03 -14.63 -3.88
N MET A 53 1.21 -13.55 -4.63
CA MET A 53 0.65 -12.25 -4.26
C MET A 53 -0.90 -12.29 -4.30
N LYS A 54 -1.47 -12.87 -5.36
CA LYS A 54 -2.92 -13.03 -5.45
C LYS A 54 -3.46 -13.86 -4.29
N GLU A 55 -2.85 -15.00 -3.99
CA GLU A 55 -3.22 -15.89 -2.87
C GLU A 55 -3.22 -15.11 -1.53
N TYR A 56 -2.18 -14.32 -1.28
CA TYR A 56 -2.05 -13.53 -0.06
C TYR A 56 -3.12 -12.45 0.04
N TRP A 57 -3.32 -11.65 -1.00
CA TRP A 57 -4.30 -10.55 -0.94
C TRP A 57 -5.74 -11.01 -1.05
N ASP A 58 -6.05 -12.12 -1.75
CA ASP A 58 -7.39 -12.72 -1.70
C ASP A 58 -7.77 -13.11 -0.27
N HIS A 59 -6.80 -13.65 0.49
CA HIS A 59 -6.99 -13.98 1.91
C HIS A 59 -7.24 -12.71 2.75
N ILE A 60 -6.44 -11.65 2.56
CA ILE A 60 -6.63 -10.39 3.26
C ILE A 60 -7.99 -9.73 2.92
N ILE A 61 -8.40 -9.75 1.65
CA ILE A 61 -9.72 -9.23 1.23
C ILE A 61 -10.83 -9.93 2.01
N PHE A 62 -10.72 -11.25 2.14
CA PHE A 62 -11.70 -12.05 2.85
C PHE A 62 -11.69 -11.77 4.36
N GLU A 63 -10.52 -11.80 5.02
CA GLU A 63 -10.41 -11.61 6.47
C GLU A 63 -10.81 -10.21 6.93
N GLU A 64 -10.39 -9.18 6.18
CA GLU A 64 -10.66 -7.79 6.50
C GLU A 64 -12.01 -7.29 5.96
N ASN A 65 -12.75 -8.16 5.23
CA ASN A 65 -13.99 -7.81 4.55
C ASN A 65 -13.83 -6.52 3.72
N CYS A 66 -12.74 -6.44 2.96
CA CYS A 66 -12.42 -5.28 2.15
C CYS A 66 -13.28 -5.24 0.88
N ASP A 67 -13.74 -4.04 0.52
CA ASP A 67 -14.22 -3.76 -0.83
C ASP A 67 -13.02 -3.57 -1.76
N ALA A 68 -12.55 -4.67 -2.34
CA ALA A 68 -11.33 -4.70 -3.15
C ALA A 68 -11.35 -5.83 -4.19
N ASP A 69 -10.61 -5.63 -5.28
CA ASP A 69 -10.37 -6.63 -6.33
C ASP A 69 -8.87 -6.95 -6.45
N ALA A 70 -8.57 -8.22 -6.68
CA ALA A 70 -7.23 -8.72 -6.96
C ALA A 70 -7.19 -9.38 -8.35
N VAL A 71 -6.53 -8.73 -9.31
CA VAL A 71 -6.48 -9.15 -10.71
C VAL A 71 -5.09 -9.64 -11.10
N LEU A 72 -4.98 -10.90 -11.48
CA LEU A 72 -3.76 -11.50 -11.98
C LEU A 72 -3.77 -11.54 -13.52
N CYS A 73 -2.73 -10.98 -14.14
CA CYS A 73 -2.38 -11.20 -15.54
C CYS A 73 -1.13 -12.09 -15.54
N GLU A 74 -1.34 -13.39 -15.78
CA GLU A 74 -0.29 -14.41 -15.66
C GLU A 74 0.99 -14.03 -16.38
N GLY A 75 2.13 -14.20 -15.70
CA GLY A 75 3.46 -13.92 -16.24
C GLY A 75 3.76 -12.43 -16.52
N LYS A 76 2.83 -11.51 -16.28
CA LYS A 76 2.99 -10.08 -16.61
C LYS A 76 2.84 -9.17 -15.40
N SER A 77 1.68 -9.18 -14.76
CA SER A 77 1.38 -8.25 -13.68
C SER A 77 0.30 -8.75 -12.73
N TYR A 78 0.33 -8.22 -11.52
CA TYR A 78 -0.72 -8.34 -10.52
C TYR A 78 -1.22 -6.94 -10.19
N THR A 79 -2.52 -6.76 -10.05
CA THR A 79 -3.12 -5.47 -9.67
C THR A 79 -4.07 -5.67 -8.51
N PHE A 80 -3.91 -4.84 -7.48
CA PHE A 80 -4.82 -4.76 -6.36
C PHE A 80 -5.56 -3.42 -6.42
N TYR A 81 -6.89 -3.47 -6.44
CA TYR A 81 -7.77 -2.32 -6.41
C TYR A 81 -8.49 -2.25 -5.08
N MET A 82 -8.25 -1.22 -4.31
CA MET A 82 -9.00 -0.92 -3.10
C MET A 82 -10.14 0.06 -3.46
N HIS A 83 -11.37 -0.40 -3.46
CA HIS A 83 -12.56 0.41 -3.76
C HIS A 83 -13.09 1.10 -2.50
N GLY A 84 -13.00 0.40 -1.36
CA GLY A 84 -13.38 0.91 -0.05
C GLY A 84 -12.36 0.51 1.01
N CYS A 85 -11.39 1.39 1.30
CA CYS A 85 -10.38 1.12 2.32
C CYS A 85 -10.98 1.16 3.72
N PRO A 86 -11.01 0.02 4.46
CA PRO A 86 -11.62 -0.01 5.79
C PRO A 86 -10.85 0.86 6.79
N SER A 87 -9.54 0.98 6.64
CA SER A 87 -8.69 1.77 7.53
C SER A 87 -8.95 3.27 7.39
N LEU A 88 -8.81 3.83 6.17
CA LEU A 88 -9.08 5.24 5.93
C LEU A 88 -10.56 5.58 6.12
N GLY A 89 -11.48 4.70 5.71
CA GLY A 89 -12.92 4.88 5.95
C GLY A 89 -13.23 5.10 7.42
N LYS A 90 -12.66 4.28 8.31
CA LYS A 90 -12.83 4.44 9.77
C LYS A 90 -12.20 5.73 10.32
N VAL A 91 -11.10 6.20 9.76
CA VAL A 91 -10.51 7.49 10.15
C VAL A 91 -11.47 8.64 9.82
N LEU A 92 -12.07 8.60 8.63
CA LEU A 92 -12.98 9.64 8.18
C LEU A 92 -14.33 9.61 8.93
N ASP A 93 -14.88 8.42 9.18
CA ASP A 93 -16.17 8.23 9.84
C ASP A 93 -16.15 8.58 11.35
N ASN A 94 -15.00 8.45 11.98
CA ASN A 94 -14.88 8.60 13.45
C ASN A 94 -14.37 9.96 13.89
N ASP A 95 -14.33 10.97 13.04
CA ASP A 95 -13.74 12.30 13.34
C ASP A 95 -12.34 12.20 13.96
N ALA A 96 -11.63 11.12 13.69
CA ALA A 96 -10.31 10.85 14.27
C ALA A 96 -9.24 11.82 13.76
N GLY A 97 -9.56 12.57 12.70
CA GLY A 97 -8.64 13.45 12.02
C GLY A 97 -7.48 12.70 11.39
N SER A 98 -7.53 12.48 10.08
CA SER A 98 -6.38 11.93 9.37
C SER A 98 -5.21 12.91 9.39
N CYS A 99 -3.98 12.38 9.32
CA CYS A 99 -2.81 13.19 9.02
C CYS A 99 -2.49 13.07 7.53
N ASP A 100 -1.79 14.07 6.97
CA ASP A 100 -1.45 14.14 5.54
C ASP A 100 -0.64 12.94 5.03
N ILE A 101 0.05 12.26 5.94
CA ILE A 101 0.86 11.09 5.63
C ILE A 101 0.13 9.76 5.85
N TYR A 102 -1.14 9.77 6.31
CA TYR A 102 -1.83 8.53 6.68
C TYR A 102 -1.76 7.48 5.57
N CYS A 103 -2.16 7.82 4.35
CA CYS A 103 -2.15 6.88 3.22
C CYS A 103 -0.74 6.51 2.72
N LYS A 104 0.31 7.22 3.15
CA LYS A 104 1.69 6.91 2.76
C LYS A 104 2.26 5.68 3.46
N HIS A 105 1.62 5.21 4.53
CA HIS A 105 2.08 4.00 5.23
C HIS A 105 2.00 2.75 4.35
N CYS A 106 0.94 2.58 3.55
CA CYS A 106 0.79 1.42 2.68
C CYS A 106 1.94 1.31 1.66
N PRO A 107 2.24 2.31 0.82
CA PRO A 107 3.43 2.24 -0.03
C PRO A 107 4.73 2.13 0.78
N GLY A 108 4.81 2.74 1.96
CA GLY A 108 5.95 2.62 2.87
C GLY A 108 6.24 1.18 3.30
N TRP A 109 5.23 0.33 3.38
CA TRP A 109 5.39 -1.09 3.73
C TRP A 109 5.45 -2.00 2.50
N VAL A 110 4.59 -1.78 1.50
CA VAL A 110 4.45 -2.66 0.34
C VAL A 110 5.67 -2.58 -0.58
N LEU A 111 6.17 -1.39 -0.88
CA LEU A 111 7.25 -1.22 -1.83
C LEU A 111 8.55 -1.93 -1.42
N PRO A 112 9.02 -1.84 -0.16
CA PRO A 112 10.20 -2.60 0.27
C PRO A 112 10.00 -4.12 0.19
N VAL A 113 8.81 -4.63 0.48
CA VAL A 113 8.49 -6.06 0.36
C VAL A 113 8.57 -6.52 -1.10
N MET A 114 8.05 -5.71 -2.04
CA MET A 114 8.15 -5.99 -3.48
C MET A 114 9.60 -5.98 -3.95
N THR A 115 10.40 -5.01 -3.50
CA THR A 115 11.84 -4.97 -3.79
C THR A 115 12.55 -6.23 -3.30
N ALA A 116 12.27 -6.65 -2.06
CA ALA A 116 12.87 -7.85 -1.48
C ALA A 116 12.44 -9.16 -2.18
N ALA A 117 11.29 -9.15 -2.85
CA ALA A 117 10.78 -10.26 -3.65
C ALA A 117 11.24 -10.21 -5.13
N GLY A 118 11.91 -9.14 -5.57
CA GLY A 118 12.43 -8.99 -6.93
C GLY A 118 11.41 -8.48 -7.96
N PHE A 119 10.38 -7.75 -7.51
CA PHE A 119 9.33 -7.23 -8.37
C PHE A 119 9.30 -5.70 -8.40
N TYR A 120 8.75 -5.14 -9.47
CA TYR A 120 8.58 -3.71 -9.69
C TYR A 120 7.14 -3.31 -9.40
N CYS A 121 6.95 -2.37 -8.48
CA CYS A 121 5.64 -1.95 -8.02
C CYS A 121 5.42 -0.46 -8.22
N VAL A 122 4.25 -0.11 -8.74
CA VAL A 122 3.73 1.26 -8.79
C VAL A 122 2.50 1.32 -7.89
N TYR A 123 2.55 2.19 -6.89
CA TYR A 123 1.46 2.46 -5.96
C TYR A 123 0.77 3.76 -6.36
N ASP A 124 -0.53 3.70 -6.60
CA ASP A 124 -1.36 4.81 -7.03
C ASP A 124 -2.36 5.18 -5.93
N LEU A 125 -2.15 6.30 -5.25
CA LEU A 125 -3.09 6.87 -4.30
C LEU A 125 -4.05 7.78 -5.06
N VAL A 126 -5.07 7.19 -5.66
CA VAL A 126 -6.03 7.90 -6.49
C VAL A 126 -6.63 9.10 -5.76
N ARG A 127 -7.02 8.91 -4.50
CA ARG A 127 -7.54 9.96 -3.61
C ARG A 127 -7.21 9.63 -2.15
N SER A 128 -6.67 10.61 -1.42
CA SER A 128 -6.40 10.49 0.03
C SER A 128 -7.56 10.96 0.90
N ASP A 129 -8.52 11.66 0.33
CA ASP A 129 -9.76 12.11 0.97
C ASP A 129 -10.93 11.15 0.74
N ILE A 130 -10.76 10.17 -0.13
CA ILE A 130 -11.70 9.08 -0.39
C ILE A 130 -10.93 7.78 -0.16
N PRO A 131 -11.49 6.78 0.56
CA PRO A 131 -10.81 5.54 0.92
C PRO A 131 -10.61 4.62 -0.29
N ARG A 132 -9.81 5.07 -1.27
CA ARG A 132 -9.46 4.37 -2.50
C ARG A 132 -7.97 4.44 -2.77
N CYS A 133 -7.43 3.34 -3.27
CA CYS A 133 -6.09 3.33 -3.85
C CYS A 133 -5.92 2.09 -4.72
N MET A 134 -4.80 2.00 -5.41
CA MET A 134 -4.41 0.78 -6.08
C MET A 134 -2.89 0.66 -6.11
N PHE A 135 -2.40 -0.55 -6.29
CA PHE A 135 -1.03 -0.78 -6.71
C PHE A 135 -0.97 -1.86 -7.80
N ARG A 136 0.05 -1.76 -8.61
CA ARG A 136 0.31 -2.74 -9.65
C ARG A 136 1.75 -3.21 -9.61
N VAL A 137 1.93 -4.53 -9.67
CA VAL A 137 3.21 -5.21 -9.61
C VAL A 137 3.51 -5.80 -10.97
N PHE A 138 4.76 -5.67 -11.40
CA PHE A 138 5.23 -6.12 -12.69
C PHE A 138 6.46 -7.03 -12.52
N VAL A 139 6.59 -7.99 -13.45
CA VAL A 139 7.80 -8.79 -13.59
C VAL A 139 8.89 -7.98 -14.31
N GLU A 140 8.50 -7.20 -15.33
CA GLU A 140 9.42 -6.48 -16.20
C GLU A 140 9.49 -4.99 -15.84
N LEU A 141 10.72 -4.47 -15.67
CA LEU A 141 10.97 -3.06 -15.33
C LEU A 141 10.41 -2.08 -16.38
N ASP A 142 10.55 -2.41 -17.66
CA ASP A 142 10.12 -1.50 -18.73
C ASP A 142 8.59 -1.36 -18.77
N GLU A 143 7.86 -2.40 -18.45
CA GLU A 143 6.40 -2.33 -18.33
C GLU A 143 6.00 -1.51 -17.09
N ALA A 144 6.71 -1.65 -15.97
CA ALA A 144 6.49 -0.84 -14.79
C ALA A 144 6.74 0.66 -15.06
N LYS A 145 7.82 1.00 -15.78
CA LYS A 145 8.13 2.39 -16.17
C LYS A 145 7.05 2.98 -17.09
N LYS A 146 6.60 2.25 -18.11
CA LYS A 146 5.51 2.69 -18.98
C LYS A 146 4.25 2.99 -18.18
N TYR A 147 3.90 2.09 -17.27
CA TYR A 147 2.74 2.28 -16.41
C TYR A 147 2.90 3.47 -15.45
N LEU A 148 4.08 3.67 -14.87
CA LEU A 148 4.38 4.82 -14.01
C LEU A 148 4.11 6.16 -14.73
N GLU A 149 4.50 6.28 -15.98
CA GLU A 149 4.25 7.50 -16.76
C GLU A 149 2.74 7.74 -17.02
N VAL A 150 1.97 6.68 -17.22
CA VAL A 150 0.50 6.78 -17.33
C VAL A 150 -0.11 7.29 -16.02
N VAL A 151 0.34 6.73 -14.89
CA VAL A 151 -0.16 7.11 -13.56
C VAL A 151 0.22 8.56 -13.21
N LYS A 152 1.47 8.97 -13.46
CA LYS A 152 1.92 10.36 -13.26
C LYS A 152 1.07 11.37 -14.02
N LYS A 153 0.74 11.07 -15.28
CA LYS A 153 -0.15 11.92 -16.09
C LYS A 153 -1.55 12.02 -15.49
N ARG A 154 -2.10 10.92 -14.95
CA ARG A 154 -3.41 10.91 -14.28
C ARG A 154 -3.46 11.85 -13.09
N HIS A 155 -2.38 11.95 -12.34
CA HIS A 155 -2.26 12.81 -11.16
C HIS A 155 -1.76 14.22 -11.49
N ASN A 156 -1.58 14.58 -12.76
CA ASN A 156 -1.06 15.89 -13.19
C ASN A 156 0.24 16.30 -12.46
N GLY A 157 1.08 15.31 -12.13
CA GLY A 157 2.32 15.53 -11.40
C GLY A 157 2.15 15.92 -9.91
N THR A 158 0.98 15.72 -9.32
CA THR A 158 0.75 16.02 -7.89
C THR A 158 1.74 15.23 -7.02
N PRO A 159 2.62 15.90 -6.25
CA PRO A 159 3.57 15.22 -5.39
C PRO A 159 2.90 14.34 -4.33
N GLY A 160 3.47 13.18 -4.06
CA GLY A 160 3.00 12.29 -3.00
C GLY A 160 1.77 11.46 -3.33
N SER A 161 1.28 11.49 -4.59
CA SER A 161 0.15 10.67 -5.03
C SER A 161 0.57 9.36 -5.70
N VAL A 162 1.82 9.26 -6.13
CA VAL A 162 2.36 8.09 -6.83
C VAL A 162 3.67 7.67 -6.19
N PHE A 163 3.84 6.39 -5.93
CA PHE A 163 5.05 5.80 -5.36
C PHE A 163 5.48 4.60 -6.17
N CYS A 164 6.79 4.36 -6.25
CA CYS A 164 7.37 3.16 -6.87
C CYS A 164 8.64 2.74 -6.14
N ASN A 165 9.11 1.53 -6.41
CA ASN A 165 10.31 0.95 -5.79
C ASN A 165 11.53 0.88 -6.75
N PHE A 166 11.51 1.62 -7.85
CA PHE A 166 12.57 1.65 -8.86
C PHE A 166 12.83 3.07 -9.38
#